data_c9b3cbbeefe602cc9443b3fa0d676121
#
_entry.id   c9b3cbbeefe602cc9443b3fa0d676121
#
_cell.length_a   1.000
_cell.length_b   1.000
_cell.length_c   1.000
_cell.angle_alpha   90.00
_cell.angle_beta   90.00
_cell.angle_gamma   90.00
#
_symmetry.space_group_name_H-M   'P 1'
#
loop_
_entity.id
_entity.type
_entity.pdbx_description
1 polymer ?
#
loop_
_entity_poly.entity_id
_entity_poly.type
_entity_poly.pdbx_seq_one_letter_code
_entity_poly.pdbx_strand_id
1 'polypeptide(L)'
;MTTLFRKFLPAAVAVLLFFTLAALYFAPQFGGDVLPQHDVRQYEGASREIHRTREAYGEDPQWIGSMFGGMPAYLVDVRYPAQLVKDAAVPLTRAVPIPAGLIFFAMCAFWVMLRMMMKIDPWVGIVPSLAYGLSTYFLLIIGAGHLTKMWALVYAPPM
;
A
#
# COMPACT_ATOMS: atom_id res chain seq x y z
N MET A 1 27.37 -4.22 -24.98
CA MET A 1 26.89 -4.48 -23.58
C MET A 1 26.95 -3.26 -22.67
N THR A 2 27.89 -2.36 -22.78
CA THR A 2 28.11 -1.19 -21.91
C THR A 2 27.03 -0.10 -21.99
N THR A 3 26.41 0.16 -23.15
CA THR A 3 25.39 1.21 -23.34
C THR A 3 24.03 0.86 -22.72
N LEU A 4 23.60 -0.39 -22.80
CA LEU A 4 22.36 -0.84 -22.20
C LEU A 4 22.45 -0.80 -20.67
N PHE A 5 23.54 -1.24 -20.08
CA PHE A 5 23.79 -1.20 -18.65
C PHE A 5 23.73 0.22 -18.08
N ARG A 6 24.38 1.20 -18.75
CA ARG A 6 24.31 2.61 -18.33
C ARG A 6 22.89 3.18 -18.35
N LYS A 7 22.04 2.70 -19.25
CA LYS A 7 20.65 3.18 -19.39
C LYS A 7 19.75 2.68 -18.23
N PHE A 8 19.96 1.46 -17.74
CA PHE A 8 19.15 0.87 -16.67
C PHE A 8 19.72 1.08 -15.26
N LEU A 9 21.00 1.45 -15.16
CA LEU A 9 21.68 1.64 -13.89
C LEU A 9 20.94 2.58 -12.92
N PRO A 10 20.45 3.79 -13.35
CA PRO A 10 19.75 4.70 -12.44
C PRO A 10 18.47 4.09 -11.89
N ALA A 11 17.73 3.34 -12.71
CA ALA A 11 16.51 2.67 -12.29
C ALA A 11 16.80 1.56 -11.27
N ALA A 12 17.80 0.75 -11.52
CA ALA A 12 18.22 -0.30 -10.61
C ALA A 12 18.67 0.27 -9.26
N VAL A 13 19.46 1.36 -9.27
CA VAL A 13 19.91 2.04 -8.05
C VAL A 13 18.74 2.65 -7.30
N ALA A 14 17.80 3.32 -7.99
CA ALA A 14 16.63 3.91 -7.37
C ALA A 14 15.77 2.84 -6.68
N VAL A 15 15.43 1.76 -7.38
CA VAL A 15 14.61 0.67 -6.85
C VAL A 15 15.30 0.00 -5.65
N LEU A 16 16.59 -0.28 -5.75
CA LEU A 16 17.35 -0.89 -4.67
C LEU A 16 17.42 0.03 -3.44
N LEU A 17 17.68 1.31 -3.65
CA LEU A 17 17.73 2.32 -2.57
C LEU A 17 16.37 2.46 -1.87
N PHE A 18 15.28 2.59 -2.64
CA PHE A 18 13.93 2.72 -2.10
C PHE A 18 13.52 1.48 -1.30
N PHE A 19 13.81 0.29 -1.85
CA PHE A 19 13.55 -0.96 -1.14
C PHE A 19 14.35 -1.05 0.17
N THR A 20 15.65 -0.75 0.10
CA THR A 20 16.53 -0.82 1.28
C THR A 20 16.07 0.14 2.38
N LEU A 21 15.72 1.39 2.03
CA LEU A 21 15.25 2.36 3.01
C LEU A 21 13.90 1.98 3.61
N ALA A 22 12.95 1.50 2.80
CA ALA A 22 11.67 1.01 3.30
C ALA A 22 11.85 -0.21 4.22
N ALA A 23 12.72 -1.16 3.84
CA ALA A 23 13.02 -2.35 4.63
C ALA A 23 13.72 -2.01 5.96
N LEU A 24 14.67 -1.07 5.94
CA LEU A 24 15.34 -0.61 7.16
C LEU A 24 14.40 0.11 8.12
N TYR A 25 13.51 0.96 7.58
CA TYR A 25 12.54 1.70 8.40
C TYR A 25 11.55 0.77 9.09
N PHE A 26 11.10 -0.26 8.38
CA PHE A 26 10.19 -1.28 8.92
C PHE A 26 10.90 -2.61 9.25
N ALA A 27 12.18 -2.56 9.61
CA ALA A 27 12.96 -3.76 9.90
C ALA A 27 12.30 -4.75 10.88
N PRO A 28 11.62 -4.32 11.97
CA PRO A 28 10.94 -5.24 12.88
C PRO A 28 9.87 -6.09 12.21
N GLN A 29 9.20 -5.58 11.16
CA GLN A 29 8.19 -6.31 10.40
C GLN A 29 8.76 -7.57 9.72
N PHE A 30 10.00 -7.52 9.26
CA PHE A 30 10.67 -8.66 8.64
C PHE A 30 11.10 -9.72 9.67
N GLY A 31 11.14 -9.34 10.95
CA GLY A 31 11.30 -10.24 12.10
C GLY A 31 10.01 -10.89 12.59
N GLY A 32 8.87 -10.56 11.98
CA GLY A 32 7.55 -11.07 12.36
C GLY A 32 6.75 -10.16 13.29
N ASP A 33 7.27 -8.97 13.63
CA ASP A 33 6.54 -8.00 14.41
C ASP A 33 5.41 -7.36 13.60
N VAL A 34 4.27 -7.14 14.25
CA VAL A 34 3.09 -6.53 13.64
C VAL A 34 2.93 -5.11 14.17
N LEU A 35 2.83 -4.15 13.26
CA LEU A 35 2.54 -2.77 13.62
C LEU A 35 1.13 -2.68 14.23
N PRO A 36 0.97 -2.20 15.48
CA PRO A 36 -0.33 -2.06 16.12
C PRO A 36 -1.09 -0.87 15.52
N GLN A 37 -1.91 -1.14 14.51
CA GLN A 37 -2.72 -0.15 13.82
C GLN A 37 -4.13 -0.11 14.41
N HIS A 38 -4.53 1.04 14.93
CA HIS A 38 -5.82 1.21 15.62
C HIS A 38 -7.01 0.92 14.71
N ASP A 39 -7.03 1.49 13.52
CA ASP A 39 -8.16 1.36 12.58
C ASP A 39 -8.27 -0.07 12.03
N VAL A 40 -7.17 -0.77 11.87
CA VAL A 40 -7.19 -2.18 11.45
C VAL A 40 -7.86 -3.04 12.52
N ARG A 41 -7.53 -2.83 13.81
CA ARG A 41 -8.17 -3.55 14.90
C ARG A 41 -9.66 -3.24 15.03
N GLN A 42 -10.05 -1.99 14.83
CA GLN A 42 -11.46 -1.60 14.82
C GLN A 42 -12.20 -2.26 13.66
N TYR A 43 -11.61 -2.25 12.46
CA TYR A 43 -12.17 -2.94 11.30
C TYR A 43 -12.33 -4.45 11.55
N GLU A 44 -11.32 -5.12 12.09
CA GLU A 44 -11.38 -6.55 12.42
C GLU A 44 -12.52 -6.86 13.41
N GLY A 45 -12.73 -6.00 14.41
CA GLY A 45 -13.84 -6.11 15.34
C GLY A 45 -15.18 -5.90 14.66
N ALA A 46 -15.30 -4.84 13.88
CA ALA A 46 -16.54 -4.43 13.21
C ALA A 46 -16.98 -5.42 12.13
N SER A 47 -16.03 -5.98 11.37
CA SER A 47 -16.30 -6.89 10.26
C SER A 47 -16.50 -8.35 10.68
N ARG A 48 -16.30 -8.69 11.94
CA ARG A 48 -16.35 -10.08 12.43
C ARG A 48 -17.67 -10.77 12.13
N GLU A 49 -18.81 -10.09 12.29
CA GLU A 49 -20.14 -10.62 11.99
C GLU A 49 -20.27 -10.90 10.49
N ILE A 50 -19.81 -10.00 9.65
CA ILE A 50 -19.82 -10.16 8.19
C ILE A 50 -19.00 -11.39 7.77
N HIS A 51 -17.78 -11.52 8.31
CA HIS A 51 -16.92 -12.67 8.01
C HIS A 51 -17.55 -14.00 8.44
N ARG A 52 -18.13 -14.06 9.64
CA ARG A 52 -18.82 -15.27 10.13
C ARG A 52 -20.03 -15.65 9.26
N THR A 53 -20.84 -14.67 8.86
CA THR A 53 -22.00 -14.92 7.99
C THR A 53 -21.55 -15.42 6.63
N ARG A 54 -20.50 -14.82 6.09
CA ARG A 54 -19.89 -15.21 4.81
C ARG A 54 -19.33 -16.63 4.84
N GLU A 55 -18.67 -17.02 5.93
CA GLU A 55 -18.14 -18.37 6.12
C GLU A 55 -19.26 -19.41 6.27
N ALA A 56 -20.34 -19.06 6.97
CA ALA A 56 -21.44 -19.97 7.24
C ALA A 56 -22.38 -20.18 6.04
N TYR A 57 -22.65 -19.11 5.28
CA TYR A 57 -23.69 -19.11 4.23
C TYR A 57 -23.15 -18.85 2.82
N GLY A 58 -21.88 -18.49 2.66
CA GLY A 58 -21.27 -18.16 1.36
C GLY A 58 -21.66 -16.80 0.78
N GLU A 59 -22.54 -16.06 1.46
CA GLU A 59 -23.09 -14.78 1.03
C GLU A 59 -22.72 -13.65 1.98
N ASP A 60 -22.66 -12.42 1.46
CA ASP A 60 -22.45 -11.23 2.28
C ASP A 60 -23.78 -10.78 2.91
N PRO A 61 -23.84 -10.54 4.23
CA PRO A 61 -25.04 -10.01 4.86
C PRO A 61 -25.33 -8.61 4.36
N GLN A 62 -26.60 -8.25 4.23
CA GLN A 62 -27.02 -6.88 3.93
C GLN A 62 -26.99 -5.99 5.17
N TRP A 63 -27.17 -6.59 6.34
CA TRP A 63 -27.27 -5.91 7.63
C TRP A 63 -26.45 -6.62 8.69
N ILE A 64 -25.85 -5.85 9.60
CA ILE A 64 -25.15 -6.37 10.79
C ILE A 64 -25.78 -5.77 12.04
N GLY A 65 -25.92 -6.60 13.08
CA GLY A 65 -26.50 -6.21 14.37
C GLY A 65 -25.49 -5.79 15.44
N SER A 66 -24.21 -6.11 15.24
CA SER A 66 -23.15 -5.95 16.24
C SER A 66 -22.70 -4.53 16.50
N MET A 67 -23.06 -3.56 15.64
CA MET A 67 -22.64 -2.16 15.77
C MET A 67 -23.84 -1.22 15.80
N PHE A 68 -23.80 -0.22 16.69
CA PHE A 68 -24.77 0.87 16.77
C PHE A 68 -26.25 0.47 16.80
N GLY A 69 -26.55 -0.74 17.29
CA GLY A 69 -27.91 -1.32 17.25
C GLY A 69 -28.35 -1.80 15.87
N GLY A 70 -27.44 -1.86 14.92
CA GLY A 70 -27.63 -2.34 13.57
C GLY A 70 -27.30 -1.31 12.49
N MET A 71 -26.62 -1.77 11.44
CA MET A 71 -26.26 -0.91 10.30
C MET A 71 -26.08 -1.73 9.01
N PRO A 72 -26.16 -1.11 7.83
CA PRO A 72 -25.88 -1.78 6.58
C PRO A 72 -24.45 -2.34 6.53
N ALA A 73 -24.28 -3.61 6.20
CA ALA A 73 -22.98 -4.30 6.20
C ALA A 73 -21.98 -3.68 5.22
N TYR A 74 -22.44 -3.16 4.08
CA TYR A 74 -21.59 -2.54 3.06
C TYR A 74 -20.89 -1.24 3.54
N LEU A 75 -21.32 -0.64 4.64
CA LEU A 75 -20.63 0.50 5.25
C LEU A 75 -19.37 0.08 6.03
N VAL A 76 -19.26 -1.21 6.37
CA VAL A 76 -18.13 -1.77 7.13
C VAL A 76 -17.20 -2.55 6.22
N ASP A 77 -17.73 -3.50 5.46
CA ASP A 77 -16.94 -4.31 4.53
C ASP A 77 -17.74 -4.58 3.25
N VAL A 78 -17.12 -4.33 2.11
CA VAL A 78 -17.74 -4.56 0.80
C VAL A 78 -16.75 -5.27 -0.13
N ARG A 79 -17.25 -6.28 -0.84
CA ARG A 79 -16.51 -6.94 -1.91
C ARG A 79 -16.89 -6.34 -3.25
N TYR A 80 -15.91 -5.88 -3.97
CA TYR A 80 -16.10 -5.42 -5.34
C TYR A 80 -15.70 -6.55 -6.30
N PRO A 81 -16.59 -6.99 -7.19
CA PRO A 81 -16.34 -8.17 -8.04
C PRO A 81 -15.27 -7.99 -9.10
N ALA A 82 -14.91 -6.75 -9.44
CA ALA A 82 -13.94 -6.45 -10.50
C ALA A 82 -12.96 -5.39 -10.06
N GLN A 83 -11.90 -5.79 -9.35
CA GLN A 83 -10.83 -4.90 -8.90
C GLN A 83 -9.55 -5.17 -9.71
N LEU A 84 -9.61 -5.03 -11.02
CA LEU A 84 -8.50 -5.37 -11.94
C LEU A 84 -7.14 -4.79 -11.51
N VAL A 85 -7.12 -3.53 -11.06
CA VAL A 85 -5.88 -2.86 -10.63
C VAL A 85 -5.35 -3.48 -9.33
N LYS A 86 -6.24 -3.75 -8.37
CA LYS A 86 -5.88 -4.41 -7.11
C LYS A 86 -5.40 -5.83 -7.36
N ASP A 87 -6.12 -6.59 -8.19
CA ASP A 87 -5.79 -7.98 -8.49
C ASP A 87 -4.44 -8.07 -9.22
N ALA A 88 -4.14 -7.14 -10.13
CA ALA A 88 -2.84 -7.03 -10.77
C ALA A 88 -1.71 -6.65 -9.79
N ALA A 89 -2.02 -5.89 -8.74
CA ALA A 89 -1.05 -5.48 -7.73
C ALA A 89 -0.79 -6.55 -6.66
N VAL A 90 -1.71 -7.52 -6.46
CA VAL A 90 -1.60 -8.56 -5.42
C VAL A 90 -0.28 -9.33 -5.45
N PRO A 91 0.24 -9.81 -6.59
CA PRO A 91 1.52 -10.52 -6.63
C PRO A 91 2.68 -9.65 -6.12
N LEU A 92 2.64 -8.36 -6.47
CA LEU A 92 3.66 -7.40 -6.08
C LEU A 92 3.61 -7.09 -4.56
N THR A 93 2.41 -6.97 -4.01
CA THR A 93 2.21 -6.73 -2.57
C THR A 93 2.54 -7.94 -1.70
N ARG A 94 2.44 -9.14 -2.26
CA ARG A 94 2.88 -10.36 -1.57
C ARG A 94 4.40 -10.49 -1.50
N ALA A 95 5.11 -9.89 -2.45
CA ALA A 95 6.58 -9.92 -2.48
C ALA A 95 7.22 -9.01 -1.42
N VAL A 96 6.54 -7.93 -1.03
CA VAL A 96 7.03 -6.98 -0.02
C VAL A 96 5.95 -6.79 1.06
N PRO A 97 6.25 -7.11 2.33
CA PRO A 97 5.27 -6.99 3.40
C PRO A 97 4.75 -5.56 3.56
N ILE A 98 3.45 -5.43 3.85
CA ILE A 98 2.83 -4.14 4.22
C ILE A 98 3.09 -3.90 5.71
N PRO A 99 3.49 -2.68 6.14
CA PRO A 99 3.47 -1.41 5.42
C PRO A 99 4.75 -1.01 4.65
N ALA A 100 5.86 -1.73 4.79
CA ALA A 100 7.10 -1.39 4.07
C ALA A 100 6.89 -1.27 2.55
N GLY A 101 6.11 -2.21 1.98
CA GLY A 101 5.76 -2.21 0.57
C GLY A 101 5.05 -0.95 0.10
N LEU A 102 4.19 -0.35 0.93
CA LEU A 102 3.45 0.87 0.56
C LEU A 102 4.38 2.06 0.36
N ILE A 103 5.34 2.24 1.26
CA ILE A 103 6.34 3.31 1.13
C ILE A 103 7.26 3.06 -0.06
N PHE A 104 7.71 1.85 -0.24
CA PHE A 104 8.51 1.45 -1.40
C PHE A 104 7.79 1.75 -2.72
N PHE A 105 6.53 1.31 -2.86
CA PHE A 105 5.74 1.56 -4.07
C PHE A 105 5.42 3.04 -4.28
N ALA A 106 5.18 3.81 -3.21
CA ALA A 106 4.97 5.25 -3.30
C ALA A 106 6.22 5.98 -3.88
N MET A 107 7.41 5.64 -3.40
CA MET A 107 8.66 6.17 -3.94
C MET A 107 8.86 5.79 -5.41
N CYS A 108 8.62 4.51 -5.76
CA CYS A 108 8.73 4.03 -7.13
C CYS A 108 7.73 4.72 -8.06
N ALA A 109 6.48 4.84 -7.66
CA ALA A 109 5.43 5.48 -8.45
C ALA A 109 5.73 6.95 -8.72
N PHE A 110 6.18 7.68 -7.70
CA PHE A 110 6.57 9.08 -7.85
C PHE A 110 7.80 9.23 -8.76
N TRP A 111 8.80 8.37 -8.61
CA TRP A 111 9.99 8.37 -9.48
C TRP A 111 9.62 8.10 -10.95
N VAL A 112 8.74 7.13 -11.20
CA VAL A 112 8.23 6.82 -12.55
C VAL A 112 7.50 8.03 -13.14
N MET A 113 6.63 8.69 -12.38
CA MET A 113 5.94 9.91 -12.80
C MET A 113 6.95 11.01 -13.20
N LEU A 114 7.92 11.30 -12.34
CA LEU A 114 8.94 12.31 -12.63
C LEU A 114 9.71 11.97 -13.91
N ARG A 115 10.02 10.71 -14.10
CA ARG A 115 10.78 10.23 -15.26
C ARG A 115 9.97 10.25 -16.56
N MET A 116 8.73 9.76 -16.52
CA MET A 116 7.90 9.57 -17.73
C MET A 116 7.15 10.83 -18.13
N MET A 117 6.54 11.53 -17.16
CA MET A 117 5.71 12.70 -17.45
C MET A 117 6.50 13.99 -17.46
N MET A 118 7.38 14.20 -16.48
CA MET A 118 8.15 15.43 -16.34
C MET A 118 9.52 15.36 -17.03
N LYS A 119 9.95 14.19 -17.52
CA LYS A 119 11.23 13.95 -18.20
C LYS A 119 12.46 14.38 -17.37
N ILE A 120 12.35 14.34 -16.05
CA ILE A 120 13.43 14.68 -15.14
C ILE A 120 14.54 13.63 -15.25
N ASP A 121 15.79 14.07 -15.08
CA ASP A 121 16.93 13.16 -15.01
C ASP A 121 16.71 12.08 -13.94
N PRO A 122 16.95 10.80 -14.24
CA PRO A 122 16.64 9.72 -13.32
C PRO A 122 17.40 9.78 -11.99
N TRP A 123 18.60 10.35 -11.95
CA TRP A 123 19.37 10.53 -10.71
C TRP A 123 18.79 11.66 -9.85
N VAL A 124 18.43 12.76 -10.49
CA VAL A 124 17.80 13.91 -9.82
C VAL A 124 16.45 13.52 -9.24
N GLY A 125 15.69 12.68 -9.95
CA GLY A 125 14.37 12.19 -9.51
C GLY A 125 14.39 11.36 -8.23
N ILE A 126 15.53 10.82 -7.79
CA ILE A 126 15.62 10.00 -6.57
C ILE A 126 15.27 10.81 -5.32
N VAL A 127 15.84 12.00 -5.17
CA VAL A 127 15.66 12.84 -3.97
C VAL A 127 14.19 13.21 -3.72
N PRO A 128 13.44 13.80 -4.67
CA PRO A 128 12.05 14.11 -4.47
C PRO A 128 11.18 12.85 -4.27
N SER A 129 11.56 11.70 -4.83
CA SER A 129 10.84 10.44 -4.60
C SER A 129 11.02 9.93 -3.18
N LEU A 130 12.20 10.07 -2.61
CA LEU A 130 12.44 9.79 -1.19
C LEU A 130 11.62 10.74 -0.30
N ALA A 131 11.63 12.05 -0.61
CA ALA A 131 10.85 13.03 0.14
C ALA A 131 9.34 12.75 0.09
N TYR A 132 8.83 12.28 -1.05
CA TYR A 132 7.44 11.88 -1.20
C TYR A 132 7.10 10.67 -0.31
N GLY A 133 7.82 9.56 -0.48
CA GLY A 133 7.50 8.30 0.22
C GLY A 133 7.79 8.34 1.72
N LEU A 134 8.80 9.10 2.16
CA LEU A 134 9.17 9.25 3.57
C LEU A 134 8.52 10.49 4.23
N SER A 135 7.50 11.07 3.60
CA SER A 135 6.80 12.20 4.19
C SER A 135 6.13 11.82 5.51
N THR A 136 6.13 12.72 6.47
CA THR A 136 5.50 12.51 7.78
C THR A 136 4.03 12.13 7.66
N TYR A 137 3.34 12.66 6.66
CA TYR A 137 1.94 12.33 6.41
C TYR A 137 1.74 10.83 6.13
N PHE A 138 2.59 10.23 5.29
CA PHE A 138 2.49 8.79 4.98
C PHE A 138 2.75 7.94 6.22
N LEU A 139 3.76 8.30 7.01
CA LEU A 139 4.08 7.58 8.23
C LEU A 139 2.95 7.64 9.25
N LEU A 140 2.30 8.80 9.40
CA LEU A 140 1.16 8.99 10.30
C LEU A 140 -0.06 8.15 9.87
N ILE A 141 -0.43 8.18 8.59
CA ILE A 141 -1.60 7.42 8.11
C ILE A 141 -1.35 5.91 8.08
N ILE A 142 -0.12 5.45 7.90
CA ILE A 142 0.27 4.05 8.06
C ILE A 142 0.14 3.65 9.53
N GLY A 143 0.65 4.46 10.46
CA GLY A 143 0.55 4.20 11.90
C GLY A 143 -0.91 4.13 12.37
N ALA A 144 -1.79 4.95 11.82
CA ALA A 144 -3.23 4.90 12.10
C ALA A 144 -3.92 3.65 11.53
N GLY A 145 -3.43 3.12 10.38
CA GLY A 145 -4.03 1.97 9.70
C GLY A 145 -4.86 2.31 8.47
N HIS A 146 -4.74 3.53 7.94
CA HIS A 146 -5.46 3.96 6.74
C HIS A 146 -4.86 3.38 5.45
N LEU A 147 -4.81 2.06 5.33
CA LEU A 147 -4.14 1.35 4.23
C LEU A 147 -4.77 1.66 2.86
N THR A 148 -6.09 1.79 2.77
CA THR A 148 -6.79 2.16 1.53
C THR A 148 -6.37 3.53 1.03
N LYS A 149 -6.20 4.49 1.95
CA LYS A 149 -5.71 5.85 1.64
C LYS A 149 -4.27 5.81 1.13
N MET A 150 -3.43 4.97 1.73
CA MET A 150 -2.07 4.76 1.27
C MET A 150 -2.02 4.22 -0.16
N TRP A 151 -2.85 3.23 -0.48
CA TRP A 151 -2.95 2.73 -1.86
C TRP A 151 -3.36 3.82 -2.84
N ALA A 152 -4.34 4.66 -2.48
CA ALA A 152 -4.72 5.81 -3.32
C ALA A 152 -3.52 6.74 -3.58
N LEU A 153 -2.70 7.00 -2.57
CA LEU A 153 -1.49 7.83 -2.70
C LEU A 153 -0.37 7.15 -3.50
N VAL A 154 -0.27 5.83 -3.47
CA VAL A 154 0.65 5.07 -4.34
C VAL A 154 0.25 5.20 -5.81
N TYR A 155 -1.06 5.17 -6.12
CA TYR A 155 -1.55 5.25 -7.50
C TYR A 155 -1.66 6.69 -8.02
N ALA A 156 -1.78 7.70 -7.15
CA ALA A 156 -1.97 9.09 -7.58
C ALA A 156 -0.86 9.66 -8.49
N PRO A 157 0.45 9.44 -8.23
CA PRO A 157 1.49 10.01 -9.07
C PRO A 157 1.47 9.58 -10.54
N PRO A 158 1.24 8.29 -10.89
CA PRO A 158 1.24 7.87 -12.29
C PRO A 158 -0.09 8.11 -13.02
N MET A 159 -1.13 8.58 -12.34
CA MET A 159 -2.44 8.90 -12.96
C MET A 159 -2.45 10.27 -13.60
#